data_2d551702c0c7182018d1cd66371fe0d9
#
_entry.id   2d551702c0c7182018d1cd66371fe0d9
#
_cell.length_a   1.000
_cell.length_b   1.000
_cell.length_c   1.000
_cell.angle_alpha   90.00
_cell.angle_beta   90.00
_cell.angle_gamma   90.00
#
_symmetry.space_group_name_H-M   'P 1'
#
loop_
_entity.id
_entity.type
_entity.pdbx_description
1 polymer ?
#
loop_
_entity_poly.entity_id
_entity_poly.type
_entity_poly.pdbx_seq_one_letter_code
_entity_poly.pdbx_strand_id
1 'polypeptide(L)'
;TNNMTEQNKPSRWTPPQKTQGAHPTPHASTHAKKPAPHHGNKHPDRGNSSANAHKKNGPKARTYQYSGKGAPRGRSPQQSRGPKKNVTIPPVAPGVIRIIPLGGVEEIGKNMIAIETTEDLIVVDAGMQFAGDDTPGIDYIIPNTRYLEERQDKIRAMIITHGHLDHIGGVPLVLSRIGNPPVYSRNLSILLMKKRQSEFPQLPTLNAQV
;
A
#
# COMPACT_ATOMS: atom_id res chain seq x y z
N THR A 1 14.15 36.29 43.50
CA THR A 1 15.29 35.94 42.64
C THR A 1 15.59 34.45 42.82
N ASN A 2 14.92 33.61 42.08
CA ASN A 2 15.24 32.18 42.02
C ASN A 2 15.80 31.85 40.64
N ASN A 3 17.10 31.56 40.63
CA ASN A 3 17.82 30.98 39.53
C ASN A 3 17.29 29.52 39.33
N MET A 4 16.48 29.25 38.34
CA MET A 4 16.22 27.91 37.86
C MET A 4 17.28 27.52 36.83
N THR A 5 18.13 26.60 37.23
CA THR A 5 19.22 26.04 36.47
C THR A 5 18.71 25.32 35.19
N GLU A 6 19.41 25.57 34.12
CA GLU A 6 19.26 25.09 32.76
C GLU A 6 19.59 23.57 32.57
N GLN A 7 19.12 22.69 33.46
CA GLN A 7 19.46 21.28 33.43
C GLN A 7 18.18 20.43 33.31
N ASN A 8 17.54 20.44 32.13
CA ASN A 8 16.68 19.31 31.68
C ASN A 8 16.11 19.57 30.28
N LYS A 9 16.98 19.79 29.28
CA LYS A 9 16.56 19.60 27.90
C LYS A 9 16.75 18.11 27.56
N PRO A 10 15.72 17.38 27.13
CA PRO A 10 15.90 16.02 26.66
C PRO A 10 16.87 16.03 25.48
N SER A 11 17.85 15.14 25.52
CA SER A 11 18.85 15.00 24.47
C SER A 11 18.14 14.67 23.14
N ARG A 12 18.39 15.50 22.13
CA ARG A 12 17.91 15.31 20.77
C ARG A 12 18.44 13.95 20.28
N TRP A 13 17.54 13.01 20.01
CA TRP A 13 17.91 11.71 19.47
C TRP A 13 18.61 11.89 18.12
N THR A 14 19.88 11.48 18.03
CA THR A 14 20.63 11.40 16.77
C THR A 14 20.75 9.96 16.35
N PRO A 15 20.41 9.59 15.10
CA PRO A 15 20.55 8.23 14.65
C PRO A 15 22.02 7.77 14.70
N PRO A 16 22.31 6.50 15.02
CA PRO A 16 23.66 5.97 15.05
C PRO A 16 24.31 6.09 13.67
N GLN A 17 25.50 6.67 13.60
CA GLN A 17 26.29 6.74 12.38
C GLN A 17 26.71 5.33 11.98
N LYS A 18 26.51 4.97 10.71
CA LYS A 18 26.97 3.70 10.12
C LYS A 18 28.49 3.65 10.21
N THR A 19 29.03 2.78 11.07
CA THR A 19 30.43 2.37 10.98
C THR A 19 30.60 1.56 9.69
N GLN A 20 31.50 2.00 8.81
CA GLN A 20 31.90 1.26 7.62
C GLN A 20 32.64 -0.01 8.06
N GLY A 21 31.91 -1.13 8.13
CA GLY A 21 32.47 -2.45 8.31
C GLY A 21 33.01 -2.98 6.98
N ALA A 22 34.26 -3.45 7.01
CA ALA A 22 35.01 -3.99 5.89
C ALA A 22 34.22 -5.10 5.16
N HIS A 23 34.24 -5.07 3.83
CA HIS A 23 33.71 -6.11 2.95
C HIS A 23 34.52 -7.41 3.10
N PRO A 24 33.88 -8.58 3.30
CA PRO A 24 34.51 -9.85 3.06
C PRO A 24 34.55 -10.14 1.57
N THR A 25 35.73 -10.50 1.06
CA THR A 25 35.98 -10.95 -0.30
C THR A 25 35.23 -12.27 -0.60
N PRO A 26 34.70 -12.48 -1.80
CA PRO A 26 34.05 -13.74 -2.16
C PRO A 26 35.08 -14.82 -2.47
N HIS A 27 35.02 -15.90 -1.74
CA HIS A 27 35.70 -17.15 -2.12
C HIS A 27 35.00 -17.80 -3.31
N ALA A 28 35.74 -17.98 -4.41
CA ALA A 28 35.33 -18.76 -5.56
C ALA A 28 35.27 -20.25 -5.18
N SER A 29 34.14 -20.89 -5.33
CA SER A 29 33.98 -22.34 -5.33
C SER A 29 33.43 -22.78 -6.67
N THR A 30 34.31 -23.36 -7.47
CA THR A 30 34.07 -24.08 -8.71
C THR A 30 33.53 -25.48 -8.42
N HIS A 31 32.28 -25.77 -8.75
CA HIS A 31 31.85 -27.14 -9.06
C HIS A 31 30.77 -27.11 -10.14
N ALA A 32 31.24 -27.41 -11.37
CA ALA A 32 30.42 -27.75 -12.50
C ALA A 32 29.82 -29.16 -12.29
N LYS A 33 28.52 -29.34 -12.37
CA LYS A 33 27.89 -30.65 -12.61
C LYS A 33 27.12 -30.61 -13.94
N LYS A 34 27.50 -31.59 -14.81
CA LYS A 34 26.89 -31.87 -16.12
C LYS A 34 25.41 -32.28 -15.99
N PRO A 35 24.57 -31.96 -16.97
CA PRO A 35 23.22 -32.51 -17.07
C PRO A 35 23.21 -33.95 -17.62
N ALA A 36 22.34 -34.79 -17.06
CA ALA A 36 22.08 -36.17 -17.51
C ALA A 36 21.03 -36.16 -18.67
N PRO A 37 21.07 -37.20 -19.55
CA PRO A 37 20.32 -37.24 -20.80
C PRO A 37 18.86 -37.69 -20.57
N HIS A 38 17.95 -37.06 -21.35
CA HIS A 38 16.54 -37.46 -21.44
C HIS A 38 16.38 -38.77 -22.20
N HIS A 39 15.75 -39.78 -21.55
CA HIS A 39 15.22 -40.98 -22.22
C HIS A 39 13.88 -40.65 -22.83
N GLY A 40 13.78 -40.76 -24.16
CA GLY A 40 12.54 -40.72 -24.90
C GLY A 40 11.79 -42.08 -24.76
N ASN A 41 10.54 -42.02 -24.36
CA ASN A 41 9.61 -43.14 -24.46
C ASN A 41 8.75 -42.99 -25.71
N LYS A 42 8.99 -43.87 -26.68
CA LYS A 42 8.13 -44.11 -27.85
C LYS A 42 7.00 -45.02 -27.42
N HIS A 43 5.76 -44.67 -27.62
CA HIS A 43 4.62 -45.56 -27.60
C HIS A 43 4.12 -45.81 -29.05
N PRO A 44 3.77 -47.06 -29.40
CA PRO A 44 3.41 -47.44 -30.74
C PRO A 44 1.91 -47.19 -31.05
N ASP A 45 1.68 -46.81 -32.28
CA ASP A 45 0.36 -46.81 -32.95
C ASP A 45 -0.36 -48.16 -32.86
N ARG A 46 -1.62 -48.12 -32.47
CA ARG A 46 -2.61 -49.10 -32.88
C ARG A 46 -3.90 -48.39 -33.28
N GLY A 47 -4.13 -48.34 -34.60
CA GLY A 47 -5.42 -47.99 -35.14
C GLY A 47 -6.47 -49.04 -34.78
N ASN A 48 -7.69 -48.66 -34.61
CA ASN A 48 -8.82 -49.24 -35.33
C ASN A 48 -10.10 -48.39 -35.15
N SER A 49 -10.78 -48.27 -36.27
CA SER A 49 -12.09 -47.78 -36.63
C SER A 49 -13.20 -48.09 -35.63
N SER A 50 -14.09 -47.14 -35.37
CA SER A 50 -15.53 -47.29 -35.76
C SER A 50 -16.31 -46.02 -35.39
N ALA A 51 -17.11 -45.59 -36.35
CA ALA A 51 -18.02 -44.47 -36.25
C ALA A 51 -19.10 -44.67 -35.19
N ASN A 52 -19.33 -43.70 -34.35
CA ASN A 52 -20.63 -43.52 -33.74
C ASN A 52 -20.92 -42.02 -33.48
N ALA A 53 -21.86 -41.49 -34.24
CA ALA A 53 -22.31 -40.13 -34.19
C ALA A 53 -23.13 -39.89 -32.93
N HIS A 54 -22.54 -39.27 -31.93
CA HIS A 54 -23.30 -38.68 -30.81
C HIS A 54 -23.38 -37.18 -31.00
N LYS A 55 -24.59 -36.71 -31.36
CA LYS A 55 -24.99 -35.30 -31.31
C LYS A 55 -24.79 -34.79 -29.85
N LYS A 56 -23.75 -34.02 -29.62
CA LYS A 56 -23.62 -33.25 -28.41
C LYS A 56 -24.43 -31.95 -28.55
N ASN A 57 -25.56 -31.89 -27.88
CA ASN A 57 -26.27 -30.64 -27.62
C ASN A 57 -25.40 -29.79 -26.69
N GLY A 58 -24.72 -28.81 -27.24
CA GLY A 58 -24.05 -27.76 -26.46
C GLY A 58 -25.08 -26.82 -25.82
N PRO A 59 -24.79 -26.23 -24.64
CA PRO A 59 -25.71 -25.31 -24.03
C PRO A 59 -25.88 -24.06 -24.92
N LYS A 60 -27.14 -23.78 -25.29
CA LYS A 60 -27.53 -22.58 -26.04
C LYS A 60 -27.17 -21.36 -25.22
N ALA A 61 -26.31 -20.51 -25.77
CA ALA A 61 -26.05 -19.17 -25.23
C ALA A 61 -27.39 -18.44 -25.10
N ARG A 62 -27.75 -18.11 -23.85
CA ARG A 62 -28.90 -17.25 -23.56
C ARG A 62 -28.50 -15.83 -23.92
N THR A 63 -28.93 -15.35 -25.08
CA THR A 63 -28.91 -13.94 -25.44
C THR A 63 -29.93 -13.23 -24.54
N TYR A 64 -29.45 -12.45 -23.58
CA TYR A 64 -30.29 -11.52 -22.85
C TYR A 64 -30.60 -10.35 -23.78
N GLN A 65 -31.83 -10.34 -24.35
CA GLN A 65 -32.35 -9.14 -24.97
C GLN A 65 -32.71 -8.15 -23.86
N TYR A 66 -31.92 -7.09 -23.76
CA TYR A 66 -32.19 -5.94 -22.89
C TYR A 66 -33.34 -5.12 -23.51
N SER A 67 -34.59 -5.38 -23.13
CA SER A 67 -35.72 -4.53 -23.50
C SER A 67 -35.71 -3.30 -22.60
N GLY A 68 -34.91 -2.30 -22.98
CA GLY A 68 -34.84 -1.03 -22.28
C GLY A 68 -36.07 -0.16 -22.54
N LYS A 69 -37.08 -0.24 -21.69
CA LYS A 69 -38.02 0.84 -21.42
C LYS A 69 -37.89 1.18 -19.92
N GLY A 70 -36.75 1.73 -19.54
CA GLY A 70 -36.56 2.38 -18.25
C GLY A 70 -37.10 3.80 -18.33
N ALA A 71 -38.14 4.10 -17.58
CA ALA A 71 -38.56 5.47 -17.31
C ALA A 71 -37.36 6.29 -16.79
N PRO A 72 -37.28 7.60 -17.10
CA PRO A 72 -36.20 8.45 -16.60
C PRO A 72 -36.28 8.46 -15.06
N ARG A 73 -35.29 7.80 -14.40
CA ARG A 73 -35.13 7.92 -12.95
C ARG A 73 -34.83 9.37 -12.66
N GLY A 74 -35.78 10.03 -12.01
CA GLY A 74 -35.65 11.39 -11.53
C GLY A 74 -34.30 11.50 -10.78
N ARG A 75 -33.46 12.45 -11.19
CA ARG A 75 -32.24 12.82 -10.46
C ARG A 75 -32.67 13.18 -9.04
N SER A 76 -32.28 12.40 -8.07
CA SER A 76 -32.36 12.81 -6.67
C SER A 76 -31.74 14.20 -6.55
N PRO A 77 -32.36 15.15 -5.84
CA PRO A 77 -31.78 16.47 -5.65
C PRO A 77 -30.37 16.28 -5.06
N GLN A 78 -29.34 16.67 -5.79
CA GLN A 78 -28.00 16.80 -5.25
C GLN A 78 -28.11 17.78 -4.09
N GLN A 79 -28.08 17.27 -2.86
CA GLN A 79 -27.95 18.11 -1.69
C GLN A 79 -26.72 18.97 -1.89
N SER A 80 -26.92 20.26 -2.10
CA SER A 80 -25.86 21.24 -2.17
C SER A 80 -25.08 21.13 -0.85
N ARG A 81 -23.86 20.53 -0.91
CA ARG A 81 -22.95 20.56 0.23
C ARG A 81 -22.72 22.03 0.54
N GLY A 82 -23.28 22.50 1.64
CA GLY A 82 -23.04 23.87 2.14
C GLY A 82 -21.53 24.16 2.20
N PRO A 83 -21.13 25.41 2.29
CA PRO A 83 -19.72 25.81 2.29
C PRO A 83 -18.97 24.96 3.32
N LYS A 84 -17.90 24.26 2.89
CA LYS A 84 -17.07 23.47 3.77
C LYS A 84 -16.51 24.42 4.83
N LYS A 85 -16.97 24.30 6.08
CA LYS A 85 -16.36 25.00 7.21
C LYS A 85 -14.89 24.61 7.25
N ASN A 86 -13.99 25.58 7.12
CA ASN A 86 -12.57 25.36 7.34
C ASN A 86 -12.41 25.03 8.84
N VAL A 87 -12.35 23.74 9.14
CA VAL A 87 -12.05 23.29 10.51
C VAL A 87 -10.56 23.44 10.70
N THR A 88 -10.15 24.43 11.48
CA THR A 88 -8.76 24.59 11.90
C THR A 88 -8.49 23.58 13.01
N ILE A 89 -7.58 22.65 12.76
CA ILE A 89 -7.14 21.67 13.77
C ILE A 89 -6.10 22.39 14.64
N PRO A 90 -6.33 22.53 15.96
CA PRO A 90 -5.40 23.25 16.82
C PRO A 90 -4.07 22.48 16.94
N PRO A 91 -2.93 23.17 17.20
CA PRO A 91 -1.66 22.50 17.46
C PRO A 91 -1.76 21.51 18.63
N VAL A 92 -0.85 20.54 18.67
CA VAL A 92 -0.76 19.59 19.81
C VAL A 92 -0.11 20.31 20.98
N ALA A 93 -0.72 20.24 22.15
CA ALA A 93 -0.16 20.83 23.37
C ALA A 93 1.09 20.05 23.85
N PRO A 94 2.05 20.70 24.54
CA PRO A 94 3.20 20.03 25.12
C PRO A 94 2.77 18.86 26.05
N GLY A 95 3.46 17.72 25.95
CA GLY A 95 3.18 16.53 26.74
C GLY A 95 1.94 15.73 26.31
N VAL A 96 1.26 16.13 25.23
CA VAL A 96 0.11 15.44 24.66
C VAL A 96 0.53 14.62 23.44
N ILE A 97 -0.04 13.42 23.29
CA ILE A 97 0.03 12.60 22.08
C ILE A 97 -1.35 12.63 21.43
N ARG A 98 -1.39 12.98 20.15
CA ARG A 98 -2.61 12.94 19.34
C ARG A 98 -2.57 11.73 18.42
N ILE A 99 -3.61 10.90 18.45
CA ILE A 99 -3.81 9.78 17.55
C ILE A 99 -4.94 10.14 16.59
N ILE A 100 -4.67 10.06 15.28
CA ILE A 100 -5.60 10.49 14.24
C ILE A 100 -5.79 9.34 13.26
N PRO A 101 -6.93 8.65 13.27
CA PRO A 101 -7.30 7.75 12.19
C PRO A 101 -7.54 8.56 10.91
N LEU A 102 -6.83 8.25 9.85
CA LEU A 102 -6.98 8.83 8.53
C LEU A 102 -7.74 7.91 7.56
N GLY A 103 -7.88 6.64 7.95
CA GLY A 103 -8.67 5.60 7.30
C GLY A 103 -8.68 4.32 8.12
N GLY A 104 -9.55 3.36 7.76
CA GLY A 104 -9.62 2.04 8.41
C GLY A 104 -10.46 2.00 9.70
N VAL A 105 -11.18 3.07 10.06
CA VAL A 105 -12.08 3.09 11.21
C VAL A 105 -13.53 3.05 10.71
N GLU A 106 -14.31 2.07 11.19
CA GLU A 106 -15.66 1.77 10.73
C GLU A 106 -15.78 1.46 9.22
N GLU A 107 -14.65 1.11 8.58
CA GLU A 107 -14.57 0.74 7.18
C GLU A 107 -13.51 -0.35 6.96
N ILE A 108 -13.63 -1.13 5.88
CA ILE A 108 -12.63 -2.12 5.47
C ILE A 108 -11.69 -1.47 4.46
N GLY A 109 -10.38 -1.60 4.70
CA GLY A 109 -9.35 -1.05 3.81
C GLY A 109 -8.89 0.36 4.21
N LYS A 110 -7.95 0.90 3.46
CA LYS A 110 -7.36 2.24 3.65
C LYS A 110 -6.81 2.49 5.06
N ASN A 111 -6.28 1.45 5.72
CA ASN A 111 -5.74 1.62 7.07
C ASN A 111 -4.61 2.63 7.07
N MET A 112 -4.76 3.71 7.83
CA MET A 112 -3.72 4.72 8.04
C MET A 112 -4.01 5.50 9.32
N ILE A 113 -3.02 5.58 10.20
CA ILE A 113 -3.08 6.31 11.47
C ILE A 113 -1.89 7.26 11.54
N ALA A 114 -2.12 8.49 11.99
CA ALA A 114 -1.06 9.41 12.37
C ALA A 114 -0.97 9.48 13.91
N ILE A 115 0.27 9.43 14.42
CA ILE A 115 0.59 9.65 15.83
C ILE A 115 1.46 10.91 15.90
N GLU A 116 0.96 11.96 16.53
CA GLU A 116 1.58 13.28 16.53
C GLU A 116 1.84 13.78 17.96
N THR A 117 3.02 14.35 18.14
CA THR A 117 3.39 15.16 19.28
C THR A 117 3.53 16.64 18.86
N THR A 118 4.01 17.50 19.74
CA THR A 118 4.30 18.89 19.39
C THR A 118 5.31 18.99 18.24
N GLU A 119 6.33 18.11 18.21
CA GLU A 119 7.49 18.20 17.30
C GLU A 119 7.53 17.10 16.24
N ASP A 120 7.01 15.91 16.55
CA ASP A 120 7.19 14.73 15.73
C ASP A 120 5.84 14.11 15.33
N LEU A 121 5.84 13.49 14.13
CA LEU A 121 4.72 12.75 13.60
C LEU A 121 5.21 11.42 13.02
N ILE A 122 4.53 10.33 13.36
CA ILE A 122 4.74 9.00 12.79
C ILE A 122 3.46 8.58 12.08
N VAL A 123 3.60 8.00 10.90
CA VAL A 123 2.50 7.39 10.14
C VAL A 123 2.54 5.89 10.34
N VAL A 124 1.42 5.27 10.68
CA VAL A 124 1.27 3.81 10.79
C VAL A 124 0.36 3.34 9.68
N ASP A 125 0.88 2.48 8.83
CA ASP A 125 0.28 1.96 7.61
C ASP A 125 -0.10 3.04 6.58
N ALA A 126 -0.28 2.62 5.33
CA ALA A 126 -0.80 3.40 4.22
C ALA A 126 -1.50 2.47 3.24
N GLY A 127 -2.68 2.07 3.59
CA GLY A 127 -3.46 1.08 2.87
C GLY A 127 -4.19 1.63 1.65
N MET A 128 -4.81 0.71 0.94
CA MET A 128 -5.78 1.04 -0.11
C MET A 128 -7.04 0.19 0.06
N GLN A 129 -8.11 0.63 -0.59
CA GLN A 129 -9.37 -0.08 -0.75
C GLN A 129 -9.67 -0.17 -2.22
N PHE A 130 -10.17 -1.31 -2.69
CA PHE A 130 -10.71 -1.40 -4.05
C PHE A 130 -12.01 -0.59 -4.16
N ALA A 131 -12.18 0.07 -5.29
CA ALA A 131 -13.40 0.79 -5.57
C ALA A 131 -14.56 -0.18 -5.79
N GLY A 132 -15.76 0.20 -5.37
CA GLY A 132 -16.97 -0.56 -5.61
C GLY A 132 -17.65 -0.19 -6.94
N ASP A 133 -18.73 -0.90 -7.27
CA ASP A 133 -19.51 -0.70 -8.49
C ASP A 133 -20.16 0.71 -8.56
N ASP A 134 -20.25 1.39 -7.44
CA ASP A 134 -20.77 2.75 -7.29
C ASP A 134 -19.77 3.85 -7.72
N THR A 135 -18.53 3.49 -7.99
CA THR A 135 -17.44 4.40 -8.37
C THR A 135 -16.81 4.02 -9.72
N PRO A 136 -17.55 4.10 -10.85
CA PRO A 136 -17.04 3.70 -12.16
C PRO A 136 -15.83 4.54 -12.59
N GLY A 137 -14.79 3.86 -13.10
CA GLY A 137 -13.55 4.51 -13.55
C GLY A 137 -12.54 4.77 -12.45
N ILE A 138 -12.77 4.27 -11.24
CA ILE A 138 -11.82 4.30 -10.12
C ILE A 138 -11.42 2.86 -9.80
N ASP A 139 -10.12 2.57 -9.83
CA ASP A 139 -9.58 1.24 -9.53
C ASP A 139 -9.40 1.03 -8.02
N TYR A 140 -8.94 2.05 -7.30
CA TYR A 140 -8.70 1.99 -5.86
C TYR A 140 -8.80 3.37 -5.19
N ILE A 141 -9.00 3.36 -3.90
CA ILE A 141 -9.11 4.53 -3.03
C ILE A 141 -8.02 4.46 -1.97
N ILE A 142 -7.34 5.57 -1.69
CA ILE A 142 -6.36 5.73 -0.61
C ILE A 142 -6.88 6.70 0.45
N PRO A 143 -6.32 6.69 1.67
CA PRO A 143 -6.65 7.67 2.70
C PRO A 143 -6.38 9.11 2.25
N ASN A 144 -7.08 10.06 2.85
CA ASN A 144 -6.81 11.47 2.62
C ASN A 144 -5.51 11.90 3.32
N THR A 145 -4.54 12.32 2.54
CA THR A 145 -3.19 12.67 2.99
C THR A 145 -3.01 14.14 3.40
N ARG A 146 -4.01 14.98 3.21
CA ARG A 146 -3.89 16.43 3.41
C ARG A 146 -3.37 16.82 4.80
N TYR A 147 -3.82 16.13 5.86
CA TYR A 147 -3.33 16.36 7.21
C TYR A 147 -1.81 16.17 7.33
N LEU A 148 -1.28 15.15 6.67
CA LEU A 148 0.15 14.82 6.64
C LEU A 148 0.93 15.78 5.74
N GLU A 149 0.36 16.14 4.59
CA GLU A 149 0.99 17.07 3.63
C GLU A 149 1.26 18.44 4.26
N GLU A 150 0.35 18.92 5.12
CA GLU A 150 0.49 20.19 5.84
C GLU A 150 1.53 20.14 6.98
N ARG A 151 2.10 18.93 7.29
CA ARG A 151 3.01 18.66 8.42
C ARG A 151 4.22 17.82 8.03
N GLN A 152 4.65 17.90 6.78
CA GLN A 152 5.75 17.08 6.25
C GLN A 152 7.05 17.24 7.05
N ASP A 153 7.31 18.44 7.56
CA ASP A 153 8.48 18.78 8.37
C ASP A 153 8.55 18.01 9.68
N LYS A 154 7.41 17.56 10.21
CA LYS A 154 7.31 16.78 11.44
C LYS A 154 7.37 15.26 11.20
N ILE A 155 7.15 14.78 9.97
CA ILE A 155 7.09 13.35 9.71
C ILE A 155 8.47 12.72 9.82
N ARG A 156 8.64 11.85 10.81
CA ARG A 156 9.92 11.16 11.08
C ARG A 156 10.03 9.82 10.41
N ALA A 157 8.92 9.10 10.31
CA ALA A 157 8.89 7.75 9.75
C ALA A 157 7.48 7.32 9.35
N MET A 158 7.43 6.32 8.48
CA MET A 158 6.27 5.47 8.28
C MET A 158 6.57 4.08 8.82
N ILE A 159 5.69 3.52 9.62
CA ILE A 159 5.80 2.17 10.17
C ILE A 159 4.73 1.32 9.53
N ILE A 160 5.11 0.19 8.95
CA ILE A 160 4.18 -0.76 8.34
C ILE A 160 4.04 -1.99 9.23
N THR A 161 2.83 -2.28 9.66
CA THR A 161 2.52 -3.38 10.55
C THR A 161 2.70 -4.73 9.84
N HIS A 162 2.13 -4.89 8.64
CA HIS A 162 2.23 -6.10 7.84
C HIS A 162 1.92 -5.85 6.35
N GLY A 163 2.05 -6.88 5.52
CA GLY A 163 2.10 -6.75 4.06
C GLY A 163 0.77 -6.88 3.31
N HIS A 164 -0.39 -6.78 3.93
CA HIS A 164 -1.66 -6.81 3.23
C HIS A 164 -1.93 -5.48 2.50
N LEU A 165 -2.67 -5.52 1.38
CA LEU A 165 -2.90 -4.34 0.53
C LEU A 165 -3.67 -3.22 1.23
N ASP A 166 -4.55 -3.54 2.14
CA ASP A 166 -5.28 -2.58 2.98
C ASP A 166 -4.38 -1.88 4.02
N HIS A 167 -3.09 -2.29 4.13
CA HIS A 167 -2.05 -1.66 4.93
C HIS A 167 -0.89 -1.09 4.11
N ILE A 168 -0.57 -1.68 2.95
CA ILE A 168 0.58 -1.23 2.13
C ILE A 168 0.21 -0.69 0.75
N GLY A 169 -1.01 -0.91 0.28
CA GLY A 169 -1.39 -0.66 -1.12
C GLY A 169 -1.26 0.80 -1.56
N GLY A 170 -1.42 1.75 -0.63
CA GLY A 170 -1.26 3.18 -0.86
C GLY A 170 0.15 3.73 -0.64
N VAL A 171 1.09 2.92 -0.12
CA VAL A 171 2.44 3.38 0.28
C VAL A 171 3.15 4.21 -0.79
N PRO A 172 3.29 3.78 -2.07
CA PRO A 172 3.98 4.57 -3.07
C PRO A 172 3.38 5.97 -3.28
N LEU A 173 2.05 6.04 -3.28
CA LEU A 173 1.30 7.26 -3.50
C LEU A 173 1.33 8.20 -2.30
N VAL A 174 1.21 7.64 -1.09
CA VAL A 174 1.26 8.42 0.15
C VAL A 174 2.65 8.99 0.36
N LEU A 175 3.72 8.19 0.22
CA LEU A 175 5.10 8.64 0.37
C LEU A 175 5.43 9.81 -0.55
N SER A 176 4.98 9.78 -1.81
CA SER A 176 5.21 10.87 -2.76
C SER A 176 4.58 12.20 -2.35
N ARG A 177 3.56 12.17 -1.51
CA ARG A 177 2.83 13.35 -1.03
C ARG A 177 3.35 13.89 0.29
N ILE A 178 4.02 13.05 1.08
CA ILE A 178 4.45 13.38 2.45
C ILE A 178 5.97 13.53 2.60
N GLY A 179 6.71 13.74 1.49
CA GLY A 179 8.15 14.00 1.53
C GLY A 179 9.03 12.75 1.59
N ASN A 180 8.49 11.55 1.31
CA ASN A 180 9.22 10.27 1.25
C ASN A 180 10.05 9.94 2.50
N PRO A 181 9.47 9.97 3.71
CA PRO A 181 10.17 9.60 4.93
C PRO A 181 10.64 8.15 4.91
N PRO A 182 11.60 7.75 5.79
CA PRO A 182 12.01 6.36 5.93
C PRO A 182 10.83 5.46 6.34
N VAL A 183 10.77 4.25 5.77
CA VAL A 183 9.72 3.26 6.02
C VAL A 183 10.30 2.06 6.75
N TYR A 184 9.76 1.73 7.91
CA TYR A 184 10.19 0.62 8.75
C TYR A 184 9.18 -0.53 8.69
N SER A 185 9.67 -1.75 8.43
CA SER A 185 8.82 -2.95 8.45
C SER A 185 9.67 -4.23 8.47
N ARG A 186 8.99 -5.39 8.51
CA ARG A 186 9.63 -6.71 8.36
C ARG A 186 9.96 -7.00 6.89
N ASN A 187 10.95 -7.87 6.68
CA ASN A 187 11.47 -8.23 5.34
C ASN A 187 10.39 -8.57 4.33
N LEU A 188 9.41 -9.42 4.69
CA LEU A 188 8.34 -9.82 3.77
C LEU A 188 7.50 -8.62 3.33
N SER A 189 7.10 -7.77 4.25
CA SER A 189 6.32 -6.56 3.93
C SER A 189 7.12 -5.61 3.03
N ILE A 190 8.43 -5.48 3.26
CA ILE A 190 9.32 -4.67 2.40
C ILE A 190 9.38 -5.23 0.97
N LEU A 191 9.47 -6.56 0.81
CA LEU A 191 9.44 -7.18 -0.52
C LEU A 191 8.13 -6.91 -1.25
N LEU A 192 6.99 -7.03 -0.55
CA LEU A 192 5.67 -6.74 -1.10
C LEU A 192 5.52 -5.26 -1.48
N MET A 193 6.00 -4.34 -0.63
CA MET A 193 6.01 -2.91 -0.93
C MET A 193 6.89 -2.57 -2.14
N LYS A 194 8.07 -3.20 -2.28
CA LYS A 194 8.94 -3.03 -3.46
C LYS A 194 8.24 -3.53 -4.72
N LYS A 195 7.51 -4.65 -4.64
CA LYS A 195 6.70 -5.14 -5.76
C LYS A 195 5.60 -4.13 -6.10
N ARG A 196 4.87 -3.62 -5.11
CA ARG A 196 3.87 -2.56 -5.32
C ARG A 196 4.48 -1.29 -5.88
N GLN A 197 5.65 -0.86 -5.41
CA GLN A 197 6.38 0.30 -5.93
C GLN A 197 6.72 0.15 -7.42
N SER A 198 7.01 -1.06 -7.90
CA SER A 198 7.34 -1.29 -9.33
C SER A 198 6.18 -0.99 -10.30
N GLU A 199 4.96 -0.87 -9.80
CA GLU A 199 3.79 -0.44 -10.58
C GLU A 199 3.74 1.09 -10.76
N PHE A 200 4.57 1.84 -10.02
CA PHE A 200 4.65 3.30 -10.03
C PHE A 200 6.11 3.77 -10.23
N PRO A 201 6.74 3.46 -11.38
CA PRO A 201 8.15 3.76 -11.59
C PRO A 201 8.47 5.26 -11.60
N GLN A 202 7.48 6.10 -11.81
CA GLN A 202 7.59 7.57 -11.82
C GLN A 202 7.60 8.20 -10.40
N LEU A 203 7.27 7.43 -9.36
CA LEU A 203 7.24 7.93 -7.99
C LEU A 203 8.60 7.73 -7.29
N PRO A 204 8.87 8.47 -6.20
CA PRO A 204 10.10 8.35 -5.44
C PRO A 204 10.36 6.92 -4.97
N THR A 205 11.61 6.49 -5.03
CA THR A 205 12.02 5.15 -4.58
C THR A 205 11.79 4.98 -3.08
N LEU A 206 11.27 3.83 -2.70
CA LEU A 206 10.99 3.45 -1.32
C LEU A 206 12.29 3.40 -0.48
N ASN A 207 12.38 4.24 0.55
CA ASN A 207 13.46 4.23 1.55
C ASN A 207 13.09 3.25 2.69
N ALA A 208 13.20 1.94 2.42
CA ALA A 208 12.79 0.89 3.36
C ALA A 208 13.93 0.42 4.25
N GLN A 209 13.62 0.23 5.53
CA GLN A 209 14.51 -0.27 6.58
C GLN A 209 13.83 -1.43 7.34
N VAL A 210 14.64 -2.38 7.83
CA VAL A 210 14.18 -3.55 8.60
C VAL A 210 14.32 -3.29 10.08
#